data_923610b841fedb4a0f4858159784ac28
#
_entry.id   923610b841fedb4a0f4858159784ac28
#
_cell.length_a   1.000
_cell.length_b   1.000
_cell.length_c   1.000
_cell.angle_alpha   90.00
_cell.angle_beta   90.00
_cell.angle_gamma   90.00
#
_symmetry.space_group_name_H-M   'P 1'
#
loop_
_entity.id
_entity.type
_entity.pdbx_description
1 polymer ?
#
loop_
_entity_poly.entity_id
_entity_poly.type
_entity_poly.pdbx_seq_one_letter_code
_entity_poly.pdbx_strand_id
1 'polypeptide(L)'
;MAQSAVIDIIGASALDQSVAVVPANSQVVDVILNVTTVNNDGGTATVALGTATDADAFLPATNVKALGTTHGTLDTEATDVGATDLRIFADFVAGTGNGATGAATVTVLYIQNNNLS
;
A
#
# COMPACT_ATOMS: atom_id res chain seq x y z
N MET A 1 8.80 -14.05 0.35
CA MET A 1 9.26 -13.07 1.34
C MET A 1 8.20 -12.03 1.54
N ALA A 2 8.23 -11.33 2.67
CA ALA A 2 7.21 -10.35 2.98
C ALA A 2 7.82 -9.14 3.66
N GLN A 3 7.27 -7.96 3.38
CA GLN A 3 7.54 -6.75 4.12
C GLN A 3 6.21 -6.18 4.60
N SER A 4 6.16 -5.74 5.84
CA SER A 4 4.97 -5.14 6.41
C SER A 4 5.31 -3.80 7.02
N ALA A 5 4.38 -2.86 6.91
CA ALA A 5 4.53 -1.54 7.50
C ALA A 5 3.18 -1.06 8.02
N VAL A 6 3.22 -0.32 9.13
CA VAL A 6 2.05 0.39 9.63
C VAL A 6 1.99 1.73 8.92
N ILE A 7 0.83 2.09 8.40
CA ILE A 7 0.65 3.37 7.73
C ILE A 7 -0.21 4.29 8.60
N ASP A 8 -0.04 5.60 8.38
CA ASP A 8 -0.80 6.62 9.09
C ASP A 8 -2.10 6.89 8.35
N ILE A 9 -3.23 6.64 9.00
CA ILE A 9 -4.54 6.93 8.45
C ILE A 9 -5.38 7.75 9.44
N ILE A 10 -4.75 8.61 10.21
CA ILE A 10 -5.42 9.48 11.17
C ILE A 10 -5.19 10.94 10.77
N GLY A 11 -6.25 11.74 10.87
CA GLY A 11 -6.12 13.18 10.64
C GLY A 11 -6.05 13.55 9.17
N ALA A 12 -5.18 14.48 8.85
CA ALA A 12 -5.03 15.00 7.49
C ALA A 12 -4.45 13.95 6.55
N SER A 13 -4.68 14.16 5.26
CA SER A 13 -4.10 13.27 4.23
C SER A 13 -2.59 13.15 4.39
N ALA A 14 -2.08 11.97 4.15
CA ALA A 14 -0.65 11.66 4.21
C ALA A 14 -0.28 10.85 2.98
N LEU A 15 0.44 11.49 2.07
CA LEU A 15 0.81 10.91 0.80
C LEU A 15 2.23 10.35 0.83
N ASP A 16 2.52 9.44 -0.08
CA ASP A 16 3.87 8.90 -0.29
C ASP A 16 4.47 8.28 0.97
N GLN A 17 3.66 7.57 1.74
CA GLN A 17 4.17 6.82 2.87
C GLN A 17 4.88 5.57 2.37
N SER A 18 6.18 5.46 2.60
CA SER A 18 6.95 4.30 2.14
C SER A 18 6.56 3.07 2.96
N VAL A 19 6.11 2.02 2.29
CA VAL A 19 5.67 0.80 2.95
C VAL A 19 6.59 -0.38 2.67
N ALA A 20 7.30 -0.38 1.56
CA ALA A 20 8.20 -1.46 1.21
C ALA A 20 9.21 -1.02 0.18
N VAL A 21 10.37 -1.66 0.19
CA VAL A 21 11.34 -1.59 -0.90
C VAL A 21 11.58 -3.01 -1.36
N VAL A 22 11.09 -3.34 -2.54
CA VAL A 22 11.23 -4.68 -3.10
C VAL A 22 12.53 -4.73 -3.90
N PRO A 23 13.42 -5.69 -3.62
CA PRO A 23 14.72 -5.73 -4.28
C PRO A 23 14.60 -5.92 -5.78
N ALA A 24 15.60 -5.44 -6.49
CA ALA A 24 15.70 -5.67 -7.92
C ALA A 24 15.65 -7.16 -8.25
N ASN A 25 15.15 -7.49 -9.41
CA ASN A 25 15.00 -8.86 -9.90
C ASN A 25 14.06 -9.70 -9.04
N SER A 26 13.12 -9.05 -8.39
CA SER A 26 12.07 -9.72 -7.64
C SER A 26 10.75 -9.68 -8.41
N GLN A 27 9.80 -10.44 -7.92
CA GLN A 27 8.45 -10.45 -8.46
C GLN A 27 7.48 -10.24 -7.32
N VAL A 28 6.61 -9.25 -7.42
CA VAL A 28 5.57 -9.01 -6.43
C VAL A 28 4.47 -10.02 -6.63
N VAL A 29 4.10 -10.72 -5.58
CA VAL A 29 3.10 -11.78 -5.63
C VAL A 29 1.77 -11.28 -5.12
N ASP A 30 1.76 -10.43 -4.10
CA ASP A 30 0.53 -9.90 -3.53
C ASP A 30 0.82 -8.63 -2.75
N VAL A 31 -0.18 -7.78 -2.65
CA VAL A 31 -0.13 -6.57 -1.83
C VAL A 31 -1.42 -6.55 -1.04
N ILE A 32 -1.32 -6.45 0.29
CA ILE A 32 -2.46 -6.61 1.18
C ILE A 32 -2.58 -5.37 2.06
N LEU A 33 -3.75 -4.75 2.04
CA LEU A 33 -4.12 -3.68 2.97
C LEU A 33 -5.06 -4.26 4.03
N ASN A 34 -4.67 -4.16 5.29
CA ASN A 34 -5.49 -4.62 6.40
C ASN A 34 -5.82 -3.45 7.32
N VAL A 35 -7.09 -3.11 7.41
CA VAL A 35 -7.58 -2.06 8.31
C VAL A 35 -7.96 -2.71 9.62
N THR A 36 -7.22 -2.39 10.68
CA THR A 36 -7.43 -2.96 12.01
C THR A 36 -8.21 -2.04 12.92
N THR A 37 -8.19 -0.74 12.67
CA THR A 37 -9.06 0.23 13.37
C THR A 37 -9.60 1.17 12.30
N VAL A 38 -10.93 1.34 12.27
CA VAL A 38 -11.54 2.18 11.24
C VAL A 38 -11.17 3.64 11.44
N ASN A 39 -11.00 4.32 10.31
CA ASN A 39 -10.87 5.76 10.30
C ASN A 39 -12.24 6.39 10.55
N ASN A 40 -12.32 7.41 11.40
CA ASN A 40 -13.59 8.07 11.71
C ASN A 40 -13.69 9.49 11.15
N ASP A 41 -12.99 9.78 10.06
CA ASP A 41 -13.13 11.07 9.38
C ASP A 41 -14.61 11.34 9.05
N GLY A 42 -15.03 12.58 9.16
CA GLY A 42 -16.40 12.97 8.85
C GLY A 42 -16.76 12.88 7.37
N GLY A 43 -15.77 12.83 6.49
CA GLY A 43 -15.95 12.61 5.05
C GLY A 43 -15.49 11.24 4.63
N THR A 44 -14.96 11.16 3.43
CA THR A 44 -14.35 9.90 2.94
C THR A 44 -12.93 9.76 3.46
N ALA A 45 -12.45 8.53 3.52
CA ALA A 45 -11.06 8.25 3.82
C ALA A 45 -10.65 7.02 3.02
N THR A 46 -9.57 7.14 2.26
CA THR A 46 -9.12 6.06 1.37
C THR A 46 -7.61 5.90 1.42
N VAL A 47 -7.15 4.71 1.07
CA VAL A 47 -5.73 4.41 0.87
C VAL A 47 -5.56 3.78 -0.49
N ALA A 48 -4.61 4.28 -1.25
CA ALA A 48 -4.15 3.68 -2.50
C ALA A 48 -2.71 3.20 -2.32
N LEU A 49 -2.35 2.14 -3.01
CA LEU A 49 -0.99 1.59 -2.97
C LEU A 49 -0.43 1.61 -4.37
N GLY A 50 0.78 2.10 -4.50
CA GLY A 50 1.41 2.19 -5.81
C GLY A 50 2.87 2.59 -5.73
N THR A 51 3.35 3.12 -6.85
CA THR A 51 4.74 3.54 -7.02
C THR A 51 4.80 5.06 -7.15
N ALA A 52 6.01 5.60 -7.27
CA ALA A 52 6.19 7.04 -7.42
C ALA A 52 5.59 7.57 -8.73
N THR A 53 5.51 6.74 -9.76
CA THR A 53 4.97 7.16 -11.05
C THR A 53 3.51 6.79 -11.23
N ASP A 54 2.98 5.88 -10.42
CA ASP A 54 1.59 5.45 -10.50
C ASP A 54 1.11 5.14 -9.09
N ALA A 55 0.40 6.07 -8.50
CA ALA A 55 0.03 6.01 -7.08
C ALA A 55 -0.96 4.89 -6.75
N ASP A 56 -1.64 4.34 -7.73
CA ASP A 56 -2.60 3.25 -7.52
C ASP A 56 -2.25 2.00 -8.32
N ALA A 57 -0.98 1.82 -8.64
CA ALA A 57 -0.53 0.70 -9.47
C ALA A 57 -0.89 -0.67 -8.86
N PHE A 58 -0.92 -0.78 -7.53
CA PHE A 58 -1.20 -2.04 -6.85
C PHE A 58 -2.59 -2.10 -6.26
N LEU A 59 -3.11 -0.99 -5.77
CA LEU A 59 -4.42 -0.95 -5.15
C LEU A 59 -5.03 0.43 -5.40
N PRO A 60 -6.20 0.50 -6.07
CA PRO A 60 -6.89 1.78 -6.21
C PRO A 60 -7.40 2.26 -4.85
N ALA A 61 -7.83 3.51 -4.78
CA ALA A 61 -8.30 4.10 -3.55
C ALA A 61 -9.35 3.20 -2.89
N THR A 62 -9.05 2.74 -1.69
CA THR A 62 -9.85 1.78 -0.95
C THR A 62 -10.34 2.41 0.34
N ASN A 63 -11.61 2.23 0.66
CA ASN A 63 -12.22 2.80 1.85
C ASN A 63 -11.59 2.21 3.11
N VAL A 64 -11.06 3.07 3.99
CA VAL A 64 -10.49 2.67 5.27
C VAL A 64 -11.39 3.01 6.46
N LYS A 65 -12.65 3.33 6.18
CA LYS A 65 -13.66 3.56 7.22
C LYS A 65 -14.40 2.27 7.57
N ALA A 66 -13.93 1.13 7.09
CA ALA A 66 -14.45 -0.19 7.40
C ALA A 66 -13.28 -1.12 7.69
N LEU A 67 -13.46 -2.02 8.66
CA LEU A 67 -12.48 -3.06 8.95
C LEU A 67 -12.41 -4.03 7.77
N GLY A 68 -11.28 -4.64 7.60
CA GLY A 68 -11.14 -5.72 6.63
C GLY A 68 -9.80 -5.75 5.96
N THR A 69 -9.65 -6.76 5.13
CA THR A 69 -8.43 -7.03 4.37
C THR A 69 -8.77 -6.93 2.89
N THR A 70 -7.98 -6.16 2.16
CA THR A 70 -8.13 -5.99 0.72
C THR A 70 -6.83 -6.36 0.05
N HIS A 71 -6.91 -7.22 -0.96
CA HIS A 71 -5.76 -7.57 -1.78
C HIS A 71 -5.69 -6.65 -2.99
N GLY A 72 -4.48 -6.25 -3.33
CA GLY A 72 -4.27 -5.44 -4.51
C GLY A 72 -4.50 -6.23 -5.80
N THR A 73 -4.66 -5.50 -6.89
CA THR A 73 -4.71 -6.08 -8.23
C THR A 73 -3.36 -5.85 -8.88
N LEU A 74 -2.71 -6.91 -9.28
CA LEU A 74 -1.38 -6.83 -9.88
C LEU A 74 -1.51 -6.98 -11.39
N ASP A 75 -0.84 -6.11 -12.12
CA ASP A 75 -0.68 -6.29 -13.55
C ASP A 75 0.76 -6.65 -13.86
N THR A 76 1.07 -6.84 -15.13
CA THR A 76 2.37 -7.37 -15.52
C THR A 76 3.50 -6.44 -15.13
N GLU A 77 3.32 -5.14 -15.30
CA GLU A 77 4.36 -4.19 -14.99
C GLU A 77 4.62 -4.11 -13.48
N ALA A 78 3.59 -4.27 -12.67
CA ALA A 78 3.72 -4.21 -11.23
C ALA A 78 4.36 -5.47 -10.67
N THR A 79 4.19 -6.61 -11.32
CA THR A 79 4.70 -7.87 -10.79
C THR A 79 6.17 -8.09 -11.05
N ASP A 80 6.72 -7.49 -12.11
CA ASP A 80 8.14 -7.63 -12.44
C ASP A 80 8.88 -6.37 -12.04
N VAL A 81 9.69 -6.46 -10.99
CA VAL A 81 10.41 -5.31 -10.45
C VAL A 81 11.49 -4.80 -11.40
N GLY A 82 12.12 -5.70 -12.15
CA GLY A 82 13.16 -5.32 -13.09
C GLY A 82 14.51 -5.12 -12.43
N ALA A 83 15.35 -4.31 -13.05
CA ALA A 83 16.77 -4.20 -12.71
C ALA A 83 17.07 -3.26 -11.54
N THR A 84 16.09 -2.53 -11.05
CA THR A 84 16.27 -1.60 -9.93
C THR A 84 15.26 -1.91 -8.84
N ASP A 85 15.57 -1.51 -7.61
CA ASP A 85 14.66 -1.71 -6.50
C ASP A 85 13.36 -0.94 -6.74
N LEU A 86 12.25 -1.52 -6.31
CA LEU A 86 10.94 -0.88 -6.41
C LEU A 86 10.50 -0.41 -5.04
N ARG A 87 10.19 0.87 -4.93
CA ARG A 87 9.58 1.42 -3.71
C ARG A 87 8.08 1.44 -3.88
N ILE A 88 7.38 0.96 -2.85
CA ILE A 88 5.93 0.96 -2.80
C ILE A 88 5.49 1.96 -1.75
N PHE A 89 4.53 2.80 -2.11
CA PHE A 89 4.02 3.86 -1.26
C PHE A 89 2.54 3.69 -1.02
N ALA A 90 2.08 4.18 0.14
CA ALA A 90 0.67 4.30 0.45
C ALA A 90 0.28 5.77 0.46
N ASP A 91 -0.84 6.10 -0.18
CA ASP A 91 -1.41 7.44 -0.19
C ASP A 91 -2.72 7.41 0.59
N PHE A 92 -2.70 8.03 1.76
CA PHE A 92 -3.91 8.21 2.56
C PHE A 92 -4.54 9.56 2.22
N VAL A 93 -5.80 9.54 1.80
CA VAL A 93 -6.54 10.75 1.48
C VAL A 93 -7.75 10.84 2.40
N ALA A 94 -7.79 11.91 3.18
CA ALA A 94 -8.88 12.19 4.12
C ALA A 94 -9.78 13.28 3.56
N GLY A 95 -11.09 13.07 3.60
CA GLY A 95 -12.06 14.01 3.05
C GLY A 95 -12.11 15.32 3.83
N THR A 96 -12.10 15.26 5.17
CA THR A 96 -12.09 16.45 6.01
C THR A 96 -10.83 16.61 6.81
N GLY A 97 -10.12 15.52 7.08
CA GLY A 97 -8.91 15.55 7.91
C GLY A 97 -9.19 15.63 9.40
N ASN A 98 -10.40 15.35 9.83
CA ASN A 98 -10.77 15.46 11.25
C ASN A 98 -10.84 14.10 11.95
N GLY A 99 -10.38 13.03 11.33
CA GLY A 99 -10.39 11.71 11.95
C GLY A 99 -9.46 11.66 13.15
N ALA A 100 -9.92 10.99 14.21
CA ALA A 100 -9.15 10.79 15.43
C ALA A 100 -8.77 9.33 15.65
N THR A 101 -9.29 8.42 14.85
CA THR A 101 -8.99 6.99 14.93
C THR A 101 -8.61 6.46 13.57
N GLY A 102 -7.88 5.37 13.56
CA GLY A 102 -7.51 4.66 12.36
C GLY A 102 -6.20 3.91 12.55
N ALA A 103 -6.14 2.71 12.05
CA ALA A 103 -4.90 1.94 12.00
C ALA A 103 -4.99 0.94 10.86
N ALA A 104 -3.94 0.88 10.08
CA ALA A 104 -3.86 -0.07 8.96
C ALA A 104 -2.42 -0.52 8.77
N THR A 105 -2.27 -1.72 8.24
CA THR A 105 -0.98 -2.25 7.85
C THR A 105 -1.01 -2.62 6.38
N VAL A 106 0.14 -2.51 5.74
CA VAL A 106 0.33 -2.96 4.37
C VAL A 106 1.37 -4.06 4.39
N THR A 107 1.07 -5.17 3.76
CA THR A 107 2.00 -6.29 3.60
C THR A 107 2.22 -6.52 2.13
N VAL A 108 3.48 -6.59 1.73
CA VAL A 108 3.88 -6.88 0.36
C VAL A 108 4.56 -8.24 0.36
N LEU A 109 4.01 -9.16 -0.41
CA LEU A 109 4.58 -10.49 -0.60
C LEU A 109 5.32 -10.50 -1.94
N TYR A 110 6.53 -11.01 -1.94
CA TYR A 110 7.33 -11.07 -3.16
C TYR A 110 8.24 -12.29 -3.16
N ILE A 111 8.61 -12.70 -4.35
CA ILE A 111 9.62 -13.73 -4.57
C ILE A 111 10.85 -13.03 -5.07
N GLN A 112 11.94 -13.16 -4.33
CA GLN A 112 13.20 -12.64 -4.79
C GLN A 112 13.78 -13.64 -5.79
N ASN A 113 13.81 -13.22 -7.03
CA ASN A 113 14.40 -14.02 -8.07
C ASN A 113 15.88 -13.77 -8.05
N ASN A 114 16.61 -14.47 -7.22
CA ASN A 114 18.02 -14.29 -7.25
C ASN A 114 18.61 -14.95 -8.44
N ASN A 115 17.81 -15.47 -9.29
CA ASN A 115 18.27 -15.76 -10.60
C ASN A 115 19.51 -16.56 -10.62
N LEU A 116 19.48 -17.49 -9.88
CA LEU A 116 20.58 -18.28 -9.72
C LEU A 116 21.23 -18.72 -10.91
N SER A 117 20.73 -18.35 -11.88
CA SER A 117 21.39 -18.67 -13.13
C SER A 117 22.39 -17.68 -13.49
#